data_9887da302677fdc8188936c6b37b2ea6
#
_entry.id   9887da302677fdc8188936c6b37b2ea6
#
_cell.length_a   1.000
_cell.length_b   1.000
_cell.length_c   1.000
_cell.angle_alpha   90.00
_cell.angle_beta   90.00
_cell.angle_gamma   90.00
#
_symmetry.space_group_name_H-M   'P 1'
#
loop_
_entity.id
_entity.type
_entity.pdbx_description
1 polymer ?
#
loop_
_entity_poly.entity_id
_entity_poly.type
_entity_poly.pdbx_seq_one_letter_code
_entity_poly.pdbx_strand_id
1 'polypeptide(L)'
;PVFSTKEETYELIVGKAKHIHSLSKEVIIPLEETVQPFRKINLVVRAFDDGIAFRYEFPKQKGWDSYIMYDEGTSFNLQGNPSVTTLFLPNYQSSHEGKYTVTDYADMDNKRLMDMPALFSFPNHVYMAITEAAVRDYAGMYLWKENGALLGKLSPKLGQERIKVEASLPHQSPWRVLMISDQIGSLIASNILTNLNEPCKIEDTSWIKPGKTTFTWWNGNVVPDTTFLGGNNFPTNKYYIDFVARNGLDYHSIYGNAEQAWYDEDGAGFGSPGPKADILKVVPSLNMQEICDYAKSQGVRIHLWTNWKPLYAKIDEAFAQFEKWGIAGMMIDFMDRDDQEMIRIQEEFLAKAAKHHLFVQFHGACKPSGLNRTYPNEFTREGTLNYEHCKWDKDTDADHDIHMPFTRLLAGATDYHLGGFRSLPRDKFKNQERNPYV
;
A
#
# COMPACT_ATOMS: atom_id res chain seq x y z
N PRO A 1 -5.83 -8.64 -34.32
CA PRO A 1 -6.43 -8.10 -33.10
C PRO A 1 -7.83 -8.64 -32.85
N VAL A 2 -8.16 -8.86 -31.58
CA VAL A 2 -9.51 -9.28 -31.14
C VAL A 2 -10.09 -8.16 -30.29
N PHE A 3 -11.28 -7.70 -30.65
CA PHE A 3 -11.97 -6.60 -29.95
C PHE A 3 -13.13 -7.14 -29.14
N SER A 4 -13.31 -6.60 -27.93
CA SER A 4 -14.45 -6.93 -27.05
C SER A 4 -14.86 -5.71 -26.21
N THR A 5 -16.07 -5.77 -25.68
CA THR A 5 -16.53 -4.84 -24.65
C THR A 5 -16.56 -5.61 -23.33
N LYS A 6 -16.06 -4.99 -22.27
CA LYS A 6 -16.12 -5.50 -20.90
C LYS A 6 -17.05 -4.61 -20.09
N GLU A 7 -18.07 -5.18 -19.54
CA GLU A 7 -19.04 -4.47 -18.69
C GLU A 7 -19.32 -5.32 -17.46
N GLU A 8 -19.23 -4.70 -16.29
CA GLU A 8 -19.51 -5.37 -15.02
C GLU A 8 -19.94 -4.38 -13.95
N THR A 9 -20.68 -4.86 -12.97
CA THR A 9 -21.07 -4.11 -11.78
C THR A 9 -20.63 -4.89 -10.55
N TYR A 10 -20.04 -4.20 -9.58
CA TYR A 10 -19.58 -4.80 -8.33
C TYR A 10 -19.62 -3.81 -7.17
N GLU A 11 -19.50 -4.33 -5.95
CA GLU A 11 -19.38 -3.50 -4.75
C GLU A 11 -17.99 -3.60 -4.12
N LEU A 12 -17.52 -2.50 -3.53
CA LEU A 12 -16.32 -2.45 -2.70
C LEU A 12 -16.71 -2.25 -1.24
N ILE A 13 -16.08 -3.00 -0.34
CA ILE A 13 -16.18 -2.81 1.11
C ILE A 13 -15.25 -1.67 1.53
N VAL A 14 -14.06 -1.61 0.94
CA VAL A 14 -13.06 -0.56 1.11
C VAL A 14 -12.73 0.03 -0.25
N GLY A 15 -12.75 1.35 -0.40
CA GLY A 15 -12.44 2.01 -1.65
C GLY A 15 -13.06 3.38 -1.78
N LYS A 16 -12.91 4.00 -2.96
CA LYS A 16 -13.39 5.36 -3.26
C LYS A 16 -14.92 5.44 -3.42
N ALA A 17 -15.54 4.35 -3.87
CA ALA A 17 -16.98 4.25 -4.08
C ALA A 17 -17.47 2.85 -3.70
N LYS A 18 -18.71 2.74 -3.20
CA LYS A 18 -19.29 1.46 -2.83
C LYS A 18 -19.79 0.67 -4.05
N HIS A 19 -20.53 1.31 -4.92
CA HIS A 19 -21.14 0.70 -6.11
C HIS A 19 -20.36 1.13 -7.34
N ILE A 20 -19.81 0.18 -8.07
CA ILE A 20 -18.99 0.43 -9.25
C ILE A 20 -19.69 -0.18 -10.46
N HIS A 21 -19.83 0.64 -11.51
CA HIS A 21 -20.14 0.20 -12.86
C HIS A 21 -18.90 0.43 -13.73
N SER A 22 -18.35 -0.63 -14.26
CA SER A 22 -17.15 -0.62 -15.11
C SER A 22 -17.52 -0.94 -16.54
N LEU A 23 -17.19 -0.03 -17.46
CA LEU A 23 -17.34 -0.23 -18.90
C LEU A 23 -16.03 0.06 -19.59
N SER A 24 -15.54 -0.86 -20.43
CA SER A 24 -14.32 -0.64 -21.21
C SER A 24 -14.39 -1.33 -22.57
N LYS A 25 -13.61 -0.81 -23.52
CA LYS A 25 -13.28 -1.46 -24.78
C LYS A 25 -11.93 -2.13 -24.66
N GLU A 26 -11.87 -3.41 -25.01
CA GLU A 26 -10.63 -4.19 -24.95
C GLU A 26 -10.18 -4.62 -26.35
N VAL A 27 -8.88 -4.55 -26.60
CA VAL A 27 -8.26 -5.18 -27.76
C VAL A 27 -7.10 -6.05 -27.33
N ILE A 28 -7.03 -7.25 -27.88
CA ILE A 28 -5.90 -8.18 -27.74
C ILE A 28 -5.13 -8.17 -29.07
N ILE A 29 -3.86 -7.80 -29.01
CA ILE A 29 -2.95 -7.71 -30.14
C ILE A 29 -1.90 -8.80 -30.01
N PRO A 30 -2.01 -9.92 -30.73
CA PRO A 30 -0.98 -10.95 -30.74
C PRO A 30 0.29 -10.43 -31.42
N LEU A 31 1.42 -10.65 -30.77
CA LEU A 31 2.76 -10.32 -31.25
C LEU A 31 3.60 -11.60 -31.31
N GLU A 32 4.49 -11.69 -32.32
CA GLU A 32 5.39 -12.82 -32.49
C GLU A 32 6.79 -12.30 -32.85
N GLU A 33 7.83 -12.89 -32.28
CA GLU A 33 9.21 -12.61 -32.67
C GLU A 33 9.42 -12.92 -34.15
N THR A 34 10.14 -12.06 -34.85
CA THR A 34 10.48 -12.25 -36.28
C THR A 34 11.63 -13.21 -36.52
N VAL A 35 12.30 -13.63 -35.44
CA VAL A 35 13.45 -14.53 -35.44
C VAL A 35 13.25 -15.67 -34.44
N GLN A 36 14.00 -16.77 -34.64
CA GLN A 36 14.00 -17.88 -33.68
C GLN A 36 14.26 -17.36 -32.24
N PRO A 37 13.51 -17.87 -31.23
CA PRO A 37 12.61 -19.05 -31.28
C PRO A 37 11.14 -18.73 -31.61
N PHE A 38 10.80 -17.56 -32.16
CA PHE A 38 9.43 -17.13 -32.52
C PHE A 38 8.44 -17.15 -31.37
N ARG A 39 8.87 -16.62 -30.22
CA ARG A 39 8.01 -16.53 -29.03
C ARG A 39 6.83 -15.59 -29.28
N LYS A 40 5.69 -15.95 -28.70
CA LYS A 40 4.43 -15.19 -28.83
C LYS A 40 4.07 -14.57 -27.49
N ILE A 41 3.64 -13.32 -27.56
CA ILE A 41 3.04 -12.60 -26.42
C ILE A 41 1.78 -11.87 -26.91
N ASN A 42 0.90 -11.49 -26.00
CA ASN A 42 -0.20 -10.60 -26.31
C ASN A 42 0.04 -9.24 -25.65
N LEU A 43 -0.21 -8.18 -26.40
CA LEU A 43 -0.45 -6.85 -25.83
C LEU A 43 -1.96 -6.69 -25.68
N VAL A 44 -2.43 -6.58 -24.43
CA VAL A 44 -3.84 -6.34 -24.12
C VAL A 44 -4.00 -4.88 -23.74
N VAL A 45 -4.92 -4.19 -24.39
CA VAL A 45 -5.21 -2.78 -24.14
C VAL A 45 -6.67 -2.63 -23.78
N ARG A 46 -6.97 -1.88 -22.71
CA ARG A 46 -8.33 -1.47 -22.32
C ARG A 46 -8.44 0.05 -22.34
N ALA A 47 -9.49 0.56 -22.96
CA ALA A 47 -9.86 1.96 -22.94
C ALA A 47 -11.13 2.15 -22.11
N PHE A 48 -11.06 3.07 -21.15
CA PHE A 48 -12.15 3.53 -20.29
C PHE A 48 -12.44 5.00 -20.59
N ASP A 49 -13.54 5.53 -20.09
CA ASP A 49 -13.87 6.94 -20.25
C ASP A 49 -12.88 7.88 -19.52
N ASP A 50 -12.19 7.36 -18.49
CA ASP A 50 -11.26 8.08 -17.62
C ASP A 50 -9.79 7.63 -17.79
N GLY A 51 -9.47 6.83 -18.83
CA GLY A 51 -8.09 6.44 -19.08
C GLY A 51 -7.90 5.21 -19.97
N ILE A 52 -6.63 4.85 -20.11
CA ILE A 52 -6.19 3.68 -20.89
C ILE A 52 -5.28 2.82 -20.00
N ALA A 53 -5.42 1.52 -20.13
CA ALA A 53 -4.53 0.56 -19.50
C ALA A 53 -4.03 -0.47 -20.52
N PHE A 54 -2.80 -0.95 -20.34
CA PHE A 54 -2.27 -2.06 -21.13
C PHE A 54 -1.41 -2.98 -20.28
N ARG A 55 -1.32 -4.24 -20.70
CA ARG A 55 -0.45 -5.24 -20.10
C ARG A 55 0.09 -6.22 -21.14
N TYR A 56 1.14 -6.91 -20.77
CA TYR A 56 1.71 -8.00 -21.54
C TYR A 56 1.21 -9.33 -20.97
N GLU A 57 0.77 -10.23 -21.87
CA GLU A 57 0.44 -11.61 -21.51
C GLU A 57 1.39 -12.56 -22.23
N PHE A 58 1.88 -13.52 -21.47
CA PHE A 58 2.83 -14.55 -21.91
C PHE A 58 2.09 -15.89 -21.91
N PRO A 59 1.47 -16.29 -23.04
CA PRO A 59 0.67 -17.51 -23.11
C PRO A 59 1.56 -18.76 -23.05
N LYS A 60 0.99 -19.85 -22.54
CA LYS A 60 1.65 -21.15 -22.62
C LYS A 60 1.87 -21.54 -24.08
N GLN A 61 3.08 -21.96 -24.44
CA GLN A 61 3.46 -22.33 -25.80
C GLN A 61 4.58 -23.37 -25.81
N LYS A 62 4.67 -24.12 -26.91
CA LYS A 62 5.69 -25.17 -27.06
C LYS A 62 7.10 -24.58 -27.10
N GLY A 63 7.99 -25.13 -26.29
CA GLY A 63 9.41 -24.74 -26.28
C GLY A 63 9.73 -23.46 -25.49
N TRP A 64 8.74 -22.95 -24.71
CA TRP A 64 8.95 -21.83 -23.82
C TRP A 64 8.07 -22.00 -22.57
N ASP A 65 8.66 -22.49 -21.48
CA ASP A 65 7.96 -22.82 -20.24
C ASP A 65 8.12 -21.77 -19.15
N SER A 66 9.20 -20.97 -19.20
CA SER A 66 9.53 -19.95 -18.21
C SER A 66 10.40 -18.85 -18.81
N TYR A 67 10.52 -17.74 -18.09
CA TYR A 67 11.42 -16.65 -18.47
C TYR A 67 12.02 -15.95 -17.27
N ILE A 68 13.15 -15.28 -17.50
CA ILE A 68 13.75 -14.30 -16.59
C ILE A 68 13.71 -12.97 -17.32
N MET A 69 13.13 -11.96 -16.65
CA MET A 69 13.07 -10.59 -17.16
C MET A 69 14.10 -9.72 -16.44
N TYR A 70 14.90 -9.01 -17.22
CA TYR A 70 15.94 -8.12 -16.71
C TYR A 70 15.45 -6.67 -16.61
N ASP A 71 14.47 -6.28 -17.41
CA ASP A 71 13.69 -5.05 -17.30
C ASP A 71 12.51 -5.10 -18.28
N GLU A 72 11.58 -4.14 -18.13
CA GLU A 72 10.46 -3.95 -19.04
C GLU A 72 10.74 -2.75 -19.95
N GLY A 73 10.71 -2.94 -21.27
CA GLY A 73 11.01 -1.88 -22.23
C GLY A 73 9.89 -0.86 -22.45
N THR A 74 8.93 -0.79 -21.53
CA THR A 74 7.81 0.18 -21.60
C THR A 74 8.31 1.61 -21.53
N SER A 75 7.85 2.44 -22.47
CA SER A 75 8.17 3.88 -22.49
C SER A 75 6.93 4.72 -22.74
N PHE A 76 6.93 5.93 -22.18
CA PHE A 76 5.88 6.92 -22.35
C PHE A 76 6.51 8.17 -22.95
N ASN A 77 6.14 8.47 -24.22
CA ASN A 77 6.67 9.61 -24.97
C ASN A 77 5.71 10.79 -24.86
N LEU A 78 5.92 11.66 -23.90
CA LEU A 78 5.07 12.82 -23.65
C LEU A 78 5.32 13.89 -24.70
N GLN A 79 4.26 14.53 -25.16
CA GLN A 79 4.33 15.70 -26.02
C GLN A 79 4.20 16.98 -25.19
N GLY A 80 5.00 17.99 -25.52
CA GLY A 80 5.02 19.26 -24.79
C GLY A 80 5.86 19.18 -23.49
N ASN A 81 5.64 20.17 -22.62
CA ASN A 81 6.35 20.30 -21.35
C ASN A 81 5.34 20.41 -20.19
N PRO A 82 4.76 19.30 -19.72
CA PRO A 82 3.86 19.34 -18.58
C PRO A 82 4.61 19.63 -17.27
N SER A 83 3.91 20.23 -16.31
CA SER A 83 4.36 20.22 -14.92
C SER A 83 4.15 18.81 -14.34
N VAL A 84 5.15 18.32 -13.63
CA VAL A 84 5.18 16.97 -13.05
C VAL A 84 5.14 17.06 -11.53
N THR A 85 4.16 16.41 -10.92
CA THR A 85 4.09 16.25 -9.46
C THR A 85 4.35 14.78 -9.13
N THR A 86 5.43 14.51 -8.41
CA THR A 86 5.84 13.14 -8.06
C THR A 86 6.71 13.10 -6.81
N LEU A 87 6.85 11.91 -6.23
CA LEU A 87 7.86 11.60 -5.23
C LEU A 87 9.10 11.05 -5.92
N PHE A 88 10.26 11.63 -5.65
CA PHE A 88 11.54 11.08 -6.08
C PHE A 88 12.15 10.24 -4.97
N LEU A 89 12.56 9.02 -5.33
CA LEU A 89 13.14 8.06 -4.40
C LEU A 89 14.65 7.90 -4.61
N PRO A 90 15.41 7.64 -3.53
CA PRO A 90 16.86 7.40 -3.64
C PRO A 90 17.19 6.03 -4.24
N ASN A 91 16.31 5.05 -4.05
CA ASN A 91 16.46 3.66 -4.52
C ASN A 91 15.12 2.92 -4.44
N TYR A 92 15.10 1.62 -4.78
CA TYR A 92 13.92 0.76 -4.78
C TYR A 92 13.54 0.18 -3.40
N GLN A 93 14.34 0.43 -2.36
CA GLN A 93 14.03 0.01 -0.99
C GLN A 93 13.62 1.25 -0.20
N SER A 94 12.32 1.45 -0.08
CA SER A 94 11.73 2.66 0.50
C SER A 94 10.37 2.37 1.10
N SER A 95 10.07 3.05 2.20
CA SER A 95 8.73 3.14 2.77
C SER A 95 7.79 4.05 1.97
N HIS A 96 8.32 4.77 0.97
CA HIS A 96 7.60 5.78 0.16
C HIS A 96 7.13 7.01 0.96
N GLU A 97 7.67 7.23 2.14
CA GLU A 97 7.36 8.34 3.03
C GLU A 97 8.24 9.56 2.70
N GLY A 98 7.95 10.20 1.59
CA GLY A 98 8.71 11.36 1.14
C GLY A 98 7.83 12.49 0.63
N LYS A 99 8.42 13.71 0.59
CA LYS A 99 7.73 14.91 0.14
C LYS A 99 7.62 14.95 -1.39
N TYR A 100 6.43 15.22 -1.89
CA TYR A 100 6.19 15.40 -3.32
C TYR A 100 6.86 16.68 -3.84
N THR A 101 7.38 16.60 -5.04
CA THR A 101 8.05 17.69 -5.74
C THR A 101 7.28 18.06 -7.00
N VAL A 102 7.17 19.35 -7.28
CA VAL A 102 6.64 19.89 -8.54
C VAL A 102 7.79 20.41 -9.37
N THR A 103 7.91 19.98 -10.62
CA THR A 103 8.95 20.41 -11.56
C THR A 103 8.44 20.34 -13.00
N ASP A 104 8.99 21.12 -13.89
CA ASP A 104 8.70 20.99 -15.32
C ASP A 104 9.38 19.76 -15.91
N TYR A 105 8.69 19.07 -16.82
CA TYR A 105 9.21 17.85 -17.44
C TYR A 105 10.57 18.07 -18.12
N ALA A 106 10.77 19.23 -18.76
CA ALA A 106 12.04 19.58 -19.39
C ALA A 106 13.20 19.65 -18.38
N ASP A 107 12.95 20.17 -17.18
CA ASP A 107 13.94 20.43 -16.14
C ASP A 107 14.23 19.23 -15.26
N MET A 108 13.48 18.13 -15.43
CA MET A 108 13.72 16.91 -14.64
C MET A 108 15.08 16.29 -14.96
N ASP A 109 15.79 15.92 -13.90
CA ASP A 109 17.03 15.15 -13.99
C ASP A 109 16.80 13.79 -14.68
N ASN A 110 17.77 13.40 -15.52
CA ASN A 110 17.77 12.05 -16.09
C ASN A 110 18.07 10.99 -15.03
N LYS A 111 17.43 9.83 -15.15
CA LYS A 111 17.65 8.64 -14.32
C LYS A 111 17.37 8.84 -12.81
N ARG A 112 16.61 9.87 -12.46
CA ARG A 112 16.10 10.02 -11.11
C ARG A 112 14.82 9.17 -10.96
N LEU A 113 14.81 8.29 -9.96
CA LEU A 113 13.73 7.34 -9.76
C LEU A 113 12.47 8.07 -9.26
N MET A 114 11.38 7.92 -9.99
CA MET A 114 10.07 8.52 -9.69
C MET A 114 9.11 7.44 -9.22
N ASP A 115 8.46 7.70 -8.11
CA ASP A 115 7.35 6.88 -7.63
C ASP A 115 6.06 7.14 -8.43
N MET A 116 5.10 6.27 -8.27
CA MET A 116 3.78 6.34 -8.89
C MET A 116 2.65 6.29 -7.84
N PRO A 117 1.49 6.90 -8.09
CA PRO A 117 1.10 7.68 -9.28
C PRO A 117 1.90 8.96 -9.45
N ALA A 118 2.38 9.22 -10.67
CA ALA A 118 3.01 10.49 -11.05
C ALA A 118 2.01 11.31 -11.87
N LEU A 119 1.74 12.55 -11.45
CA LEU A 119 0.80 13.46 -12.11
C LEU A 119 1.53 14.36 -13.11
N PHE A 120 0.99 14.46 -14.32
CA PHE A 120 1.43 15.33 -15.41
C PHE A 120 0.31 16.32 -15.75
N SER A 121 0.56 17.60 -15.51
CA SER A 121 -0.38 18.70 -15.79
C SER A 121 0.07 19.43 -17.06
N PHE A 122 -0.67 19.28 -18.15
CA PHE A 122 -0.35 19.87 -19.45
C PHE A 122 -0.91 21.30 -19.56
N PRO A 123 -0.24 22.20 -20.33
CA PRO A 123 -0.68 23.60 -20.48
C PRO A 123 -2.09 23.79 -21.06
N ASN A 124 -2.62 22.78 -21.77
CA ASN A 124 -3.96 22.77 -22.35
C ASN A 124 -5.05 22.24 -21.40
N HIS A 125 -4.79 22.23 -20.08
CA HIS A 125 -5.68 21.71 -19.06
C HIS A 125 -6.03 20.22 -19.21
N VAL A 126 -5.13 19.43 -19.77
CA VAL A 126 -5.19 17.97 -19.70
C VAL A 126 -4.34 17.52 -18.52
N TYR A 127 -4.91 16.67 -17.69
CA TYR A 127 -4.25 16.04 -16.54
C TYR A 127 -4.10 14.55 -16.80
N MET A 128 -2.92 14.03 -16.61
CA MET A 128 -2.63 12.61 -16.78
C MET A 128 -1.86 12.08 -15.58
N ALA A 129 -2.31 10.97 -15.02
CA ALA A 129 -1.54 10.26 -14.01
C ALA A 129 -1.08 8.90 -14.56
N ILE A 130 0.22 8.61 -14.44
CA ILE A 130 0.77 7.30 -14.78
C ILE A 130 0.90 6.48 -13.50
N THR A 131 0.35 5.27 -13.53
CA THR A 131 0.41 4.32 -12.42
C THR A 131 0.31 2.87 -12.92
N GLU A 132 0.09 1.92 -12.03
CA GLU A 132 -0.10 0.50 -12.36
C GLU A 132 -1.24 -0.11 -11.53
N ALA A 133 -1.83 -1.19 -12.05
CA ALA A 133 -2.89 -1.93 -11.37
C ALA A 133 -2.66 -3.44 -11.43
N ALA A 134 -3.24 -4.15 -10.47
CA ALA A 134 -3.13 -5.61 -10.35
C ALA A 134 -1.67 -6.09 -10.32
N VAL A 135 -0.85 -5.46 -9.48
CA VAL A 135 0.54 -5.89 -9.25
C VAL A 135 0.50 -7.18 -8.44
N ARG A 136 0.74 -8.30 -9.13
CA ARG A 136 0.68 -9.66 -8.58
C ARG A 136 1.72 -10.52 -9.27
N ASP A 137 2.50 -11.28 -8.48
CA ASP A 137 3.57 -12.14 -8.99
C ASP A 137 4.51 -11.45 -9.99
N TYR A 138 4.74 -10.15 -9.77
CA TYR A 138 5.54 -9.29 -10.62
C TYR A 138 6.17 -8.18 -9.78
N ALA A 139 7.25 -7.56 -10.26
CA ALA A 139 7.89 -6.43 -9.57
C ALA A 139 7.12 -5.13 -9.81
N GLY A 140 7.06 -4.26 -8.79
CA GLY A 140 6.53 -2.91 -8.90
C GLY A 140 7.29 -2.08 -9.93
N MET A 141 6.57 -1.20 -10.65
CA MET A 141 7.15 -0.29 -11.63
C MET A 141 7.35 1.10 -11.03
N TYR A 142 8.45 1.71 -11.46
CA TYR A 142 8.81 3.11 -11.27
C TYR A 142 9.02 3.77 -12.62
N LEU A 143 9.18 5.07 -12.62
CA LEU A 143 9.50 5.82 -13.84
C LEU A 143 10.85 6.54 -13.68
N TRP A 144 11.56 6.73 -14.78
CA TRP A 144 12.62 7.72 -14.87
C TRP A 144 12.68 8.34 -16.27
N LYS A 145 13.17 9.56 -16.35
CA LYS A 145 13.40 10.24 -17.62
C LYS A 145 14.76 9.83 -18.19
N GLU A 146 14.81 9.45 -19.45
CA GLU A 146 16.06 9.19 -20.17
C GLU A 146 15.89 9.57 -21.64
N ASN A 147 16.80 10.40 -22.16
CA ASN A 147 16.79 10.87 -23.56
C ASN A 147 15.45 11.47 -24.00
N GLY A 148 14.76 12.18 -23.12
CA GLY A 148 13.49 12.84 -23.40
C GLY A 148 12.24 11.95 -23.31
N ALA A 149 12.37 10.66 -23.04
CA ALA A 149 11.28 9.74 -22.79
C ALA A 149 11.19 9.35 -21.30
N LEU A 150 9.98 8.99 -20.83
CA LEU A 150 9.81 8.30 -19.56
C LEU A 150 9.91 6.79 -19.81
N LEU A 151 10.74 6.12 -19.04
CA LEU A 151 10.93 4.67 -19.08
C LEU A 151 10.36 4.04 -17.82
N GLY A 152 9.63 2.95 -17.98
CA GLY A 152 9.28 2.05 -16.88
C GLY A 152 10.54 1.36 -16.37
N LYS A 153 10.69 1.28 -15.04
CA LYS A 153 11.80 0.62 -14.36
C LYS A 153 11.25 -0.29 -13.26
N LEU A 154 11.60 -1.55 -13.33
CA LEU A 154 11.10 -2.53 -12.37
C LEU A 154 12.00 -2.62 -11.14
N SER A 155 11.36 -2.81 -9.98
CA SER A 155 12.05 -3.10 -8.73
C SER A 155 12.89 -4.38 -8.84
N PRO A 156 14.17 -4.33 -8.47
CA PRO A 156 15.06 -5.48 -8.62
C PRO A 156 14.86 -6.52 -7.54
N LYS A 157 15.10 -7.78 -7.89
CA LYS A 157 15.18 -8.88 -6.93
C LYS A 157 16.29 -8.61 -5.90
N LEU A 158 15.98 -8.75 -4.63
CA LEU A 158 16.93 -8.50 -3.54
C LEU A 158 18.17 -9.39 -3.69
N GLY A 159 19.36 -8.77 -3.66
CA GLY A 159 20.65 -9.44 -3.84
C GLY A 159 20.96 -9.93 -5.27
N GLN A 160 20.07 -9.68 -6.24
CA GLN A 160 20.24 -10.02 -7.66
C GLN A 160 19.69 -8.90 -8.55
N GLU A 161 20.22 -7.70 -8.43
CA GLU A 161 19.68 -6.45 -8.99
C GLU A 161 19.39 -6.48 -10.50
N ARG A 162 20.06 -7.35 -11.25
CA ARG A 162 19.82 -7.52 -12.68
C ARG A 162 18.47 -8.20 -12.97
N ILE A 163 17.99 -9.07 -12.08
CA ILE A 163 16.73 -9.81 -12.24
C ILE A 163 15.57 -8.98 -11.69
N LYS A 164 14.49 -8.88 -12.46
CA LYS A 164 13.27 -8.17 -12.06
C LYS A 164 12.10 -9.14 -11.86
N VAL A 165 11.93 -10.09 -12.76
CA VAL A 165 10.84 -11.07 -12.72
C VAL A 165 11.34 -12.44 -13.14
N GLU A 166 10.92 -13.47 -12.42
CA GLU A 166 11.12 -14.88 -12.76
C GLU A 166 9.74 -15.56 -12.76
N ALA A 167 9.31 -16.07 -13.91
CA ALA A 167 7.96 -16.62 -14.02
C ALA A 167 7.89 -17.86 -14.91
N SER A 168 6.95 -18.75 -14.59
CA SER A 168 6.52 -19.84 -15.45
C SER A 168 5.30 -19.44 -16.27
N LEU A 169 5.16 -19.99 -17.47
CA LEU A 169 4.05 -19.71 -18.36
C LEU A 169 2.82 -20.61 -18.08
N PRO A 170 1.59 -20.10 -18.22
CA PRO A 170 1.23 -18.74 -18.63
C PRO A 170 1.48 -17.72 -17.53
N HIS A 171 1.81 -16.50 -17.92
CA HIS A 171 2.03 -15.39 -16.98
C HIS A 171 1.55 -14.06 -17.57
N GLN A 172 1.40 -13.02 -16.75
CA GLN A 172 0.99 -11.68 -17.19
C GLN A 172 1.67 -10.60 -16.36
N SER A 173 1.96 -9.45 -17.00
CA SER A 173 2.41 -8.27 -16.28
C SER A 173 1.24 -7.60 -15.55
N PRO A 174 1.50 -6.73 -14.56
CA PRO A 174 0.53 -5.74 -14.11
C PRO A 174 0.04 -4.86 -15.27
N TRP A 175 -1.09 -4.20 -15.07
CA TRP A 175 -1.56 -3.18 -15.99
C TRP A 175 -0.74 -1.90 -15.81
N ARG A 176 -0.29 -1.32 -16.92
CA ARG A 176 0.26 0.03 -17.01
C ARG A 176 -0.90 0.96 -17.28
N VAL A 177 -1.15 1.92 -16.39
CA VAL A 177 -2.37 2.72 -16.38
C VAL A 177 -2.03 4.19 -16.62
N LEU A 178 -2.73 4.80 -17.58
CA LEU A 178 -2.76 6.23 -17.83
C LEU A 178 -4.18 6.72 -17.53
N MET A 179 -4.36 7.36 -16.37
CA MET A 179 -5.59 8.07 -16.03
C MET A 179 -5.55 9.43 -16.73
N ILE A 180 -6.61 9.83 -17.41
CA ILE A 180 -6.61 11.05 -18.25
C ILE A 180 -7.93 11.78 -18.07
N SER A 181 -7.87 13.11 -17.83
CA SER A 181 -9.06 13.96 -17.75
C SER A 181 -8.70 15.42 -18.06
N ASP A 182 -9.69 16.19 -18.48
CA ASP A 182 -9.64 17.67 -18.55
C ASP A 182 -9.99 18.32 -17.20
N GLN A 183 -10.41 17.54 -16.23
CA GLN A 183 -10.72 17.96 -14.86
C GLN A 183 -9.87 17.15 -13.86
N ILE A 184 -8.96 17.81 -13.18
CA ILE A 184 -8.07 17.13 -12.22
C ILE A 184 -8.84 16.36 -11.13
N GLY A 185 -9.97 16.90 -10.67
CA GLY A 185 -10.82 16.25 -9.66
C GLY A 185 -11.41 14.90 -10.12
N SER A 186 -11.60 14.71 -11.42
CA SER A 186 -12.12 13.45 -11.98
C SER A 186 -11.14 12.29 -11.80
N LEU A 187 -9.83 12.58 -11.73
CA LEU A 187 -8.82 11.55 -11.45
C LEU A 187 -9.02 10.92 -10.06
N ILE A 188 -9.44 11.73 -9.07
CA ILE A 188 -9.71 11.24 -7.71
C ILE A 188 -10.88 10.24 -7.70
N ALA A 189 -11.91 10.52 -8.48
CA ALA A 189 -13.12 9.70 -8.55
C ALA A 189 -12.94 8.40 -9.36
N SER A 190 -11.85 8.28 -10.13
CA SER A 190 -11.58 7.11 -10.99
C SER A 190 -11.48 5.81 -10.19
N ASN A 191 -12.13 4.77 -10.69
CA ASN A 191 -12.05 3.41 -10.19
C ASN A 191 -11.28 2.46 -11.13
N ILE A 192 -10.52 3.01 -12.08
CA ILE A 192 -9.82 2.24 -13.12
C ILE A 192 -8.91 1.15 -12.53
N LEU A 193 -8.25 1.41 -11.39
CA LEU A 193 -7.36 0.44 -10.77
C LEU A 193 -8.13 -0.78 -10.26
N THR A 194 -9.25 -0.59 -9.60
CA THR A 194 -10.10 -1.70 -9.14
C THR A 194 -10.80 -2.39 -10.31
N ASN A 195 -11.21 -1.66 -11.35
CA ASN A 195 -11.77 -2.22 -12.59
C ASN A 195 -10.81 -3.20 -13.30
N LEU A 196 -9.51 -3.04 -13.09
CA LEU A 196 -8.46 -3.86 -13.70
C LEU A 196 -8.04 -5.06 -12.85
N ASN A 197 -8.59 -5.19 -11.64
CA ASN A 197 -8.33 -6.30 -10.73
C ASN A 197 -9.37 -7.42 -10.88
N GLU A 198 -9.01 -8.62 -10.44
CA GLU A 198 -9.91 -9.76 -10.43
C GLU A 198 -11.05 -9.57 -9.41
N PRO A 199 -12.19 -10.24 -9.61
CA PRO A 199 -13.26 -10.28 -8.62
C PRO A 199 -12.77 -10.78 -7.25
N CYS A 200 -13.58 -10.51 -6.22
CA CYS A 200 -13.32 -10.93 -4.84
C CYS A 200 -13.08 -12.44 -4.76
N LYS A 201 -12.02 -12.85 -4.07
CA LYS A 201 -11.63 -14.23 -3.81
C LYS A 201 -12.08 -14.76 -2.43
N ILE A 202 -12.69 -13.91 -1.63
CA ILE A 202 -13.19 -14.26 -0.29
C ILE A 202 -14.69 -14.58 -0.43
N GLU A 203 -15.06 -15.81 -0.08
CA GLU A 203 -16.46 -16.28 -0.23
C GLU A 203 -17.41 -15.56 0.73
N ASP A 204 -17.05 -15.46 2.02
CA ASP A 204 -17.78 -14.70 3.02
C ASP A 204 -17.01 -13.46 3.44
N THR A 205 -17.54 -12.30 3.09
CA THR A 205 -16.99 -11.00 3.46
C THR A 205 -17.73 -10.32 4.61
N SER A 206 -18.70 -10.97 5.21
CA SER A 206 -19.58 -10.38 6.25
C SER A 206 -18.85 -9.95 7.52
N TRP A 207 -17.70 -10.56 7.80
CA TRP A 207 -16.83 -10.27 8.93
C TRP A 207 -15.95 -9.02 8.71
N ILE A 208 -15.76 -8.57 7.46
CA ILE A 208 -14.92 -7.40 7.13
C ILE A 208 -15.68 -6.14 7.51
N LYS A 209 -15.20 -5.44 8.53
CA LYS A 209 -15.84 -4.25 9.10
C LYS A 209 -14.83 -3.11 9.19
N PRO A 210 -14.73 -2.23 8.18
CA PRO A 210 -13.99 -0.98 8.33
C PRO A 210 -14.52 -0.17 9.52
N GLY A 211 -13.63 0.53 10.20
CA GLY A 211 -14.00 1.29 11.38
C GLY A 211 -12.89 2.22 11.87
N LYS A 212 -13.09 2.81 13.03
CA LYS A 212 -12.17 3.76 13.66
C LYS A 212 -11.42 3.08 14.79
N THR A 213 -10.12 3.36 14.92
CA THR A 213 -9.25 2.80 15.95
C THR A 213 -8.56 3.88 16.76
N THR A 214 -8.07 3.52 17.95
CA THR A 214 -7.07 4.30 18.67
C THR A 214 -5.68 4.05 18.09
N PHE A 215 -4.80 5.03 18.26
CA PHE A 215 -3.39 4.95 17.84
C PHE A 215 -2.47 5.41 18.97
N THR A 216 -2.31 4.55 19.96
CA THR A 216 -1.66 4.91 21.22
C THR A 216 -0.15 5.14 21.10
N TRP A 217 0.48 4.53 20.12
CA TRP A 217 1.89 4.77 19.80
C TRP A 217 2.16 6.25 19.46
N TRP A 218 1.23 6.91 18.76
CA TRP A 218 1.33 8.33 18.41
C TRP A 218 1.59 9.22 19.61
N ASN A 219 0.93 8.97 20.74
CA ASN A 219 1.04 9.78 21.94
C ASN A 219 1.90 9.16 23.06
N GLY A 220 2.69 8.13 22.75
CA GLY A 220 3.55 7.45 23.71
C GLY A 220 2.79 6.68 24.79
N ASN A 221 1.62 6.14 24.48
CA ASN A 221 0.76 5.39 25.42
C ASN A 221 0.37 6.20 26.68
N VAL A 222 0.27 7.55 26.54
CA VAL A 222 -0.06 8.41 27.67
C VAL A 222 -1.51 8.19 28.13
N VAL A 223 -1.66 8.06 29.42
CA VAL A 223 -2.95 8.01 30.12
C VAL A 223 -3.02 9.12 31.15
N PRO A 224 -4.20 9.68 31.46
CA PRO A 224 -4.36 10.72 32.47
C PRO A 224 -4.25 10.20 33.91
N ASP A 225 -4.43 8.89 34.12
CA ASP A 225 -4.28 8.26 35.43
C ASP A 225 -2.80 8.15 35.80
N THR A 226 -2.42 8.74 36.93
CA THR A 226 -1.05 8.75 37.44
C THR A 226 -0.76 7.64 38.46
N THR A 227 -1.73 6.76 38.72
CA THR A 227 -1.55 5.65 39.66
C THR A 227 -0.76 4.49 39.09
N PHE A 228 -0.55 4.47 37.76
CA PHE A 228 0.29 3.52 37.07
C PHE A 228 1.06 4.19 35.91
N LEU A 229 2.12 3.54 35.44
CA LEU A 229 2.88 3.99 34.29
C LEU A 229 2.21 3.51 33.00
N GLY A 230 1.93 4.44 32.07
CA GLY A 230 1.43 4.11 30.74
C GLY A 230 2.45 3.26 29.95
N GLY A 231 1.97 2.31 29.14
CA GLY A 231 2.84 1.45 28.33
C GLY A 231 2.19 0.10 27.97
N ASN A 232 3.03 -0.90 27.72
CA ASN A 232 2.62 -2.27 27.41
C ASN A 232 2.09 -3.03 28.63
N ASN A 233 0.91 -2.65 29.12
CA ASN A 233 0.30 -3.28 30.29
C ASN A 233 -1.25 -3.25 30.22
N PHE A 234 -1.90 -4.07 31.01
CA PHE A 234 -3.36 -4.16 31.03
C PHE A 234 -4.04 -2.84 31.40
N PRO A 235 -3.63 -2.08 32.44
CA PRO A 235 -4.30 -0.83 32.78
C PRO A 235 -4.32 0.21 31.64
N THR A 236 -3.24 0.33 30.88
CA THR A 236 -3.18 1.22 29.71
C THR A 236 -4.16 0.77 28.63
N ASN A 237 -4.12 -0.52 28.24
CA ASN A 237 -5.03 -1.05 27.23
C ASN A 237 -6.49 -0.94 27.68
N LYS A 238 -6.78 -1.22 28.96
CA LYS A 238 -8.11 -1.03 29.53
C LYS A 238 -8.61 0.40 29.39
N TYR A 239 -7.77 1.39 29.72
CA TYR A 239 -8.14 2.82 29.57
C TYR A 239 -8.56 3.15 28.14
N TYR A 240 -7.79 2.70 27.14
CA TYR A 240 -8.09 2.99 25.74
C TYR A 240 -9.26 2.16 25.21
N ILE A 241 -9.47 0.94 25.66
CA ILE A 241 -10.67 0.15 25.34
C ILE A 241 -11.91 0.85 25.87
N ASP A 242 -11.88 1.32 27.13
CA ASP A 242 -12.97 2.10 27.71
C ASP A 242 -13.22 3.42 26.95
N PHE A 243 -12.15 4.07 26.46
CA PHE A 243 -12.24 5.25 25.62
C PHE A 243 -12.94 4.95 24.28
N VAL A 244 -12.56 3.88 23.60
CA VAL A 244 -13.16 3.40 22.36
C VAL A 244 -14.65 3.14 22.57
N ALA A 245 -15.02 2.37 23.59
CA ALA A 245 -16.41 2.03 23.89
C ALA A 245 -17.27 3.28 24.17
N ARG A 246 -16.76 4.23 24.97
CA ARG A 246 -17.50 5.46 25.33
C ARG A 246 -17.67 6.43 24.16
N ASN A 247 -16.76 6.41 23.18
CA ASN A 247 -16.76 7.37 22.08
C ASN A 247 -17.28 6.78 20.76
N GLY A 248 -17.82 5.57 20.77
CA GLY A 248 -18.39 4.94 19.58
C GLY A 248 -17.35 4.67 18.48
N LEU A 249 -16.12 4.35 18.88
CA LEU A 249 -15.11 3.83 17.99
C LEU A 249 -15.24 2.31 17.91
N ASP A 250 -14.55 1.68 16.97
CA ASP A 250 -14.73 0.25 16.67
C ASP A 250 -13.59 -0.62 17.21
N TYR A 251 -12.37 -0.07 17.24
CA TYR A 251 -11.16 -0.83 17.51
C TYR A 251 -10.26 -0.13 18.53
N HIS A 252 -9.52 -0.97 19.25
CA HIS A 252 -8.32 -0.54 19.97
C HIS A 252 -7.10 -1.23 19.36
N SER A 253 -6.07 -0.44 19.02
CA SER A 253 -4.82 -0.94 18.45
C SER A 253 -3.75 -1.13 19.50
N ILE A 254 -3.15 -2.32 19.55
CA ILE A 254 -2.02 -2.65 20.41
C ILE A 254 -0.75 -2.64 19.58
N TYR A 255 0.16 -1.73 19.87
CA TYR A 255 1.43 -1.54 19.19
C TYR A 255 2.59 -2.05 20.04
N GLY A 256 2.85 -1.35 21.08
CA GLY A 256 3.99 -1.46 21.95
C GLY A 256 4.27 -0.10 22.61
N ASN A 257 5.43 0.08 23.13
CA ASN A 257 5.95 1.36 23.60
C ASN A 257 7.21 1.73 22.78
N ALA A 258 7.87 2.83 23.12
CA ALA A 258 9.08 3.29 22.41
C ALA A 258 10.26 2.30 22.52
N GLU A 259 10.21 1.35 23.43
CA GLU A 259 11.33 0.42 23.72
C GLU A 259 11.12 -0.95 23.06
N GLN A 260 9.87 -1.45 22.99
CA GLN A 260 9.55 -2.77 22.41
C GLN A 260 8.09 -2.88 21.97
N ALA A 261 7.82 -3.79 21.04
CA ALA A 261 6.49 -4.20 20.65
C ALA A 261 5.76 -4.96 21.77
N TRP A 262 4.52 -5.38 21.53
CA TRP A 262 3.73 -6.22 22.42
C TRP A 262 4.25 -7.68 22.50
N TYR A 263 5.13 -8.08 21.57
CA TYR A 263 5.75 -9.40 21.47
C TYR A 263 7.28 -9.29 21.61
N ASP A 264 7.96 -10.43 21.77
CA ASP A 264 9.42 -10.50 21.90
C ASP A 264 10.10 -10.23 20.55
N GLU A 265 10.68 -9.05 20.41
CA GLU A 265 11.41 -8.65 19.20
C GLU A 265 12.86 -9.12 19.17
N ASP A 266 13.44 -9.61 20.28
CA ASP A 266 14.89 -9.95 20.38
C ASP A 266 15.78 -8.85 19.74
N GLY A 267 15.39 -7.59 19.87
CA GLY A 267 15.98 -6.46 19.16
C GLY A 267 16.40 -5.31 20.05
N ALA A 268 16.90 -4.26 19.41
CA ALA A 268 17.43 -3.06 20.07
C ALA A 268 16.37 -1.96 20.29
N GLY A 269 15.10 -2.25 20.08
CA GLY A 269 13.99 -1.31 20.24
C GLY A 269 12.81 -1.65 19.35
N PHE A 270 11.72 -0.88 19.49
CA PHE A 270 10.50 -1.03 18.73
C PHE A 270 10.73 -1.04 17.21
N GLY A 271 10.17 -2.04 16.53
CA GLY A 271 10.29 -2.18 15.08
C GLY A 271 11.62 -2.72 14.57
N SER A 272 12.55 -3.06 15.46
CA SER A 272 13.89 -3.57 15.11
C SER A 272 14.08 -5.04 15.55
N PRO A 273 13.36 -6.01 14.94
CA PRO A 273 13.39 -7.39 15.38
C PRO A 273 14.74 -8.03 15.14
N GLY A 274 15.26 -8.68 16.18
CA GLY A 274 16.46 -9.52 16.11
C GLY A 274 16.16 -10.90 15.51
N PRO A 275 17.19 -11.73 15.34
CA PRO A 275 17.08 -13.02 14.66
C PRO A 275 16.25 -14.07 15.41
N LYS A 276 15.98 -13.87 16.71
CA LYS A 276 15.19 -14.76 17.56
C LYS A 276 13.82 -14.16 17.89
N ALA A 277 13.41 -13.08 17.23
CA ALA A 277 12.11 -12.46 17.43
C ALA A 277 10.99 -13.50 17.27
N ASP A 278 10.02 -13.46 18.19
CA ASP A 278 8.93 -14.43 18.23
C ASP A 278 7.56 -13.76 18.40
N ILE A 279 6.81 -13.71 17.32
CA ILE A 279 5.46 -13.11 17.28
C ILE A 279 4.45 -13.82 18.19
N LEU A 280 4.71 -15.05 18.59
CA LEU A 280 3.84 -15.82 19.49
C LEU A 280 4.17 -15.59 20.97
N LYS A 281 5.31 -15.00 21.27
CA LYS A 281 5.75 -14.74 22.62
C LYS A 281 5.41 -13.32 23.06
N VAL A 282 4.26 -13.18 23.71
CA VAL A 282 3.80 -11.91 24.29
C VAL A 282 4.76 -11.47 25.40
N VAL A 283 5.04 -10.15 25.49
CA VAL A 283 5.89 -9.59 26.55
C VAL A 283 5.28 -9.88 27.94
N PRO A 284 6.11 -10.08 28.99
CA PRO A 284 5.61 -10.50 30.32
C PRO A 284 4.63 -9.51 30.99
N SER A 285 4.64 -8.25 30.57
CA SER A 285 3.73 -7.21 31.10
C SER A 285 2.32 -7.26 30.52
N LEU A 286 2.09 -8.08 29.47
CA LEU A 286 0.80 -8.23 28.80
C LEU A 286 0.27 -9.65 28.91
N ASN A 287 -1.04 -9.75 29.14
CA ASN A 287 -1.82 -10.97 28.91
C ASN A 287 -2.80 -10.70 27.75
N MET A 288 -2.44 -11.14 26.56
CA MET A 288 -3.22 -10.83 25.35
C MET A 288 -4.65 -11.39 25.44
N GLN A 289 -4.84 -12.59 25.98
CA GLN A 289 -6.18 -13.15 26.14
C GLN A 289 -7.05 -12.30 27.05
N GLU A 290 -6.52 -11.86 28.19
CA GLU A 290 -7.23 -11.01 29.16
C GLU A 290 -7.66 -9.67 28.51
N ILE A 291 -6.78 -9.04 27.72
CA ILE A 291 -7.09 -7.81 27.00
C ILE A 291 -8.20 -8.04 25.97
N CYS A 292 -8.11 -9.10 25.18
CA CYS A 292 -9.11 -9.44 24.18
C CYS A 292 -10.48 -9.77 24.79
N ASP A 293 -10.50 -10.52 25.91
CA ASP A 293 -11.72 -10.84 26.63
C ASP A 293 -12.37 -9.57 27.22
N TYR A 294 -11.55 -8.67 27.78
CA TYR A 294 -12.04 -7.39 28.28
C TYR A 294 -12.61 -6.54 27.12
N ALA A 295 -11.88 -6.38 26.02
CA ALA A 295 -12.34 -5.62 24.86
C ALA A 295 -13.67 -6.16 24.32
N LYS A 296 -13.79 -7.48 24.18
CA LYS A 296 -15.01 -8.15 23.78
C LYS A 296 -16.17 -7.84 24.71
N SER A 297 -15.95 -7.82 26.03
CA SER A 297 -16.97 -7.47 27.04
C SER A 297 -17.49 -6.04 26.90
N GLN A 298 -16.66 -5.13 26.34
CA GLN A 298 -16.98 -3.74 26.07
C GLN A 298 -17.51 -3.49 24.63
N GLY A 299 -17.63 -4.54 23.81
CA GLY A 299 -18.03 -4.44 22.40
C GLY A 299 -16.94 -3.85 21.50
N VAL A 300 -15.69 -3.85 21.93
CA VAL A 300 -14.51 -3.34 21.22
C VAL A 300 -13.74 -4.49 20.59
N ARG A 301 -13.25 -4.29 19.37
CA ARG A 301 -12.41 -5.26 18.67
C ARG A 301 -10.93 -4.86 18.78
N ILE A 302 -10.04 -5.84 18.78
CA ILE A 302 -8.60 -5.60 18.89
C ILE A 302 -7.93 -5.68 17.51
N HIS A 303 -7.06 -4.72 17.28
CA HIS A 303 -6.15 -4.63 16.14
C HIS A 303 -4.72 -4.66 16.67
N LEU A 304 -3.79 -5.33 15.96
CA LEU A 304 -2.39 -5.44 16.37
C LEU A 304 -1.47 -4.70 15.38
N TRP A 305 -0.35 -4.21 15.87
CA TRP A 305 0.80 -3.86 15.05
C TRP A 305 1.79 -5.02 15.02
N THR A 306 2.41 -5.32 13.86
CA THR A 306 3.42 -6.37 13.71
C THR A 306 4.49 -5.96 12.72
N ASN A 307 5.77 -6.31 12.99
CA ASN A 307 6.79 -6.30 11.93
C ASN A 307 6.59 -7.53 11.02
N TRP A 308 6.74 -7.34 9.72
CA TRP A 308 6.48 -8.40 8.75
C TRP A 308 7.40 -9.63 8.90
N LYS A 309 8.68 -9.45 9.31
CA LYS A 309 9.67 -10.53 9.35
C LYS A 309 9.33 -11.62 10.38
N PRO A 310 9.17 -11.31 11.69
CA PRO A 310 8.77 -12.33 12.66
C PRO A 310 7.36 -12.87 12.40
N LEU A 311 6.45 -12.07 11.84
CA LEU A 311 5.12 -12.54 11.45
C LEU A 311 5.21 -13.55 10.31
N TYR A 312 5.94 -13.25 9.22
CA TYR A 312 6.06 -14.14 8.09
C TYR A 312 6.76 -15.46 8.42
N ALA A 313 7.74 -15.41 9.32
CA ALA A 313 8.46 -16.61 9.79
C ALA A 313 7.53 -17.65 10.44
N LYS A 314 6.38 -17.24 10.99
CA LYS A 314 5.40 -18.10 11.69
C LYS A 314 3.96 -17.77 11.26
N ILE A 315 3.73 -17.44 10.00
CA ILE A 315 2.46 -16.87 9.52
C ILE A 315 1.25 -17.74 9.86
N ASP A 316 1.33 -19.06 9.67
CA ASP A 316 0.20 -19.96 9.89
C ASP A 316 -0.14 -20.11 11.38
N GLU A 317 0.88 -20.27 12.22
CA GLU A 317 0.71 -20.35 13.68
C GLU A 317 0.25 -19.02 14.27
N ALA A 318 0.77 -17.90 13.75
CA ALA A 318 0.41 -16.57 14.22
C ALA A 318 -1.05 -16.26 13.92
N PHE A 319 -1.52 -16.50 12.71
CA PHE A 319 -2.90 -16.22 12.34
C PHE A 319 -3.90 -17.11 13.08
N ALA A 320 -3.57 -18.40 13.27
CA ALA A 320 -4.36 -19.29 14.10
C ALA A 320 -4.43 -18.81 15.57
N GLN A 321 -3.32 -18.29 16.11
CA GLN A 321 -3.29 -17.76 17.46
C GLN A 321 -4.05 -16.43 17.58
N PHE A 322 -3.98 -15.56 16.56
CA PHE A 322 -4.71 -14.29 16.53
C PHE A 322 -6.22 -14.52 16.46
N GLU A 323 -6.67 -15.45 15.62
CA GLU A 323 -8.07 -15.87 15.59
C GLU A 323 -8.53 -16.41 16.96
N LYS A 324 -7.73 -17.26 17.61
CA LYS A 324 -8.03 -17.80 18.95
C LYS A 324 -8.15 -16.71 20.02
N TRP A 325 -7.32 -15.66 19.96
CA TRP A 325 -7.44 -14.49 20.84
C TRP A 325 -8.65 -13.61 20.51
N GLY A 326 -9.23 -13.73 19.31
CA GLY A 326 -10.31 -12.88 18.84
C GLY A 326 -9.84 -11.54 18.26
N ILE A 327 -8.59 -11.50 17.75
CA ILE A 327 -8.05 -10.35 17.02
C ILE A 327 -8.85 -10.16 15.72
N ALA A 328 -9.13 -8.92 15.36
CA ALA A 328 -9.91 -8.59 14.17
C ALA A 328 -9.04 -8.28 12.94
N GLY A 329 -7.81 -7.87 13.17
CA GLY A 329 -6.88 -7.53 12.08
C GLY A 329 -5.57 -6.97 12.60
N MET A 330 -4.70 -6.58 11.66
CA MET A 330 -3.37 -6.10 12.00
C MET A 330 -2.81 -5.11 10.99
N MET A 331 -1.91 -4.27 11.48
CA MET A 331 -0.94 -3.53 10.69
C MET A 331 0.31 -4.39 10.53
N ILE A 332 0.79 -4.57 9.30
CA ILE A 332 2.03 -5.29 8.97
C ILE A 332 3.01 -4.27 8.43
N ASP A 333 4.11 -4.05 9.14
CA ASP A 333 4.98 -2.90 8.96
C ASP A 333 6.41 -3.25 8.53
N PHE A 334 7.16 -2.23 8.04
CA PHE A 334 8.56 -2.29 7.60
C PHE A 334 8.81 -3.19 6.39
N MET A 335 7.88 -3.24 5.45
CA MET A 335 8.06 -4.04 4.22
C MET A 335 9.06 -3.41 3.24
N ASP A 336 9.05 -2.09 3.07
CA ASP A 336 10.03 -1.21 2.39
C ASP A 336 10.52 -1.69 1.02
N ARG A 337 9.80 -2.58 0.36
CA ARG A 337 10.14 -3.21 -0.92
C ARG A 337 8.87 -3.52 -1.72
N ASP A 338 9.03 -3.60 -3.04
CA ASP A 338 7.99 -4.07 -3.96
C ASP A 338 8.55 -4.91 -5.12
N ASP A 339 9.70 -5.57 -4.90
CA ASP A 339 10.17 -6.61 -5.80
C ASP A 339 9.18 -7.80 -5.82
N GLN A 340 9.29 -8.66 -6.82
CA GLN A 340 8.36 -9.77 -7.04
C GLN A 340 8.16 -10.66 -5.80
N GLU A 341 9.21 -10.92 -5.02
CA GLU A 341 9.10 -11.71 -3.79
C GLU A 341 8.24 -11.02 -2.75
N MET A 342 8.48 -9.72 -2.50
CA MET A 342 7.68 -8.96 -1.53
C MET A 342 6.21 -8.83 -1.96
N ILE A 343 5.94 -8.64 -3.25
CA ILE A 343 4.57 -8.65 -3.77
C ILE A 343 3.87 -9.99 -3.52
N ARG A 344 4.57 -11.12 -3.72
CA ARG A 344 4.03 -12.45 -3.38
C ARG A 344 3.74 -12.60 -1.89
N ILE A 345 4.65 -12.13 -1.02
CA ILE A 345 4.48 -12.15 0.44
C ILE A 345 3.25 -11.34 0.85
N GLN A 346 3.06 -10.15 0.28
CA GLN A 346 1.88 -9.31 0.57
C GLN A 346 0.57 -10.01 0.17
N GLU A 347 0.51 -10.63 -1.01
CA GLU A 347 -0.68 -11.38 -1.42
C GLU A 347 -0.90 -12.62 -0.54
N GLU A 348 0.15 -13.31 -0.12
CA GLU A 348 0.06 -14.45 0.82
C GLU A 348 -0.48 -14.02 2.18
N PHE A 349 -0.04 -12.88 2.73
CA PHE A 349 -0.61 -12.31 3.94
C PHE A 349 -2.13 -12.11 3.80
N LEU A 350 -2.58 -11.47 2.73
CA LEU A 350 -4.02 -11.22 2.50
C LEU A 350 -4.82 -12.51 2.40
N ALA A 351 -4.34 -13.47 1.60
CA ALA A 351 -5.02 -14.73 1.37
C ALA A 351 -5.11 -15.60 2.64
N LYS A 352 -4.03 -15.65 3.44
CA LYS A 352 -4.02 -16.40 4.69
C LYS A 352 -4.79 -15.69 5.80
N ALA A 353 -4.64 -14.37 5.93
CA ALA A 353 -5.40 -13.56 6.89
C ALA A 353 -6.91 -13.70 6.68
N ALA A 354 -7.38 -13.74 5.42
CA ALA A 354 -8.78 -13.93 5.11
C ALA A 354 -9.35 -15.26 5.64
N LYS A 355 -8.56 -16.34 5.65
CA LYS A 355 -8.98 -17.65 6.20
C LYS A 355 -9.22 -17.63 7.71
N HIS A 356 -8.59 -16.68 8.40
CA HIS A 356 -8.71 -16.48 9.86
C HIS A 356 -9.54 -15.24 10.21
N HIS A 357 -10.30 -14.69 9.25
CA HIS A 357 -11.14 -13.51 9.40
C HIS A 357 -10.38 -12.28 9.91
N LEU A 358 -9.14 -12.08 9.41
CA LEU A 358 -8.27 -10.98 9.79
C LEU A 358 -8.16 -9.95 8.64
N PHE A 359 -8.41 -8.68 8.94
CA PHE A 359 -8.07 -7.61 7.99
C PHE A 359 -6.61 -7.18 8.14
N VAL A 360 -6.08 -6.55 7.10
CA VAL A 360 -4.68 -6.14 7.02
C VAL A 360 -4.58 -4.67 6.63
N GLN A 361 -3.70 -3.95 7.31
CA GLN A 361 -3.12 -2.68 6.88
C GLN A 361 -1.64 -2.90 6.60
N PHE A 362 -1.15 -2.52 5.44
CA PHE A 362 0.28 -2.54 5.15
C PHE A 362 0.90 -1.18 5.48
N HIS A 363 2.07 -1.23 6.13
CA HIS A 363 2.82 -0.07 6.56
C HIS A 363 4.28 -0.17 6.10
N GLY A 364 5.00 0.95 5.97
CA GLY A 364 6.29 0.92 5.31
C GLY A 364 6.21 0.17 3.98
N ALA A 365 5.21 0.45 3.14
CA ALA A 365 4.85 -0.37 1.99
C ALA A 365 4.62 0.48 0.74
N CYS A 366 4.73 -0.16 -0.43
CA CYS A 366 4.44 0.47 -1.72
C CYS A 366 2.96 0.88 -1.86
N LYS A 367 2.67 1.71 -2.86
CA LYS A 367 1.31 2.11 -3.25
C LYS A 367 0.38 0.92 -3.45
N PRO A 368 -0.93 1.05 -3.18
CA PRO A 368 -1.92 0.06 -3.59
C PRO A 368 -2.07 0.00 -5.11
N SER A 369 -2.55 -1.13 -5.61
CA SER A 369 -2.77 -1.39 -7.03
C SER A 369 -4.19 -1.85 -7.36
N GLY A 370 -5.16 -1.53 -6.48
CA GLY A 370 -6.56 -1.93 -6.60
C GLY A 370 -6.86 -3.34 -6.07
N LEU A 371 -5.91 -3.95 -5.37
CA LEU A 371 -6.02 -5.34 -4.89
C LEU A 371 -7.12 -5.53 -3.83
N ASN A 372 -7.55 -4.44 -3.19
CA ASN A 372 -8.70 -4.41 -2.28
C ASN A 372 -10.04 -4.85 -2.92
N ARG A 373 -10.15 -4.91 -4.25
CA ARG A 373 -11.26 -5.58 -4.94
C ARG A 373 -11.16 -7.10 -4.81
N THR A 374 -9.97 -7.66 -5.02
CA THR A 374 -9.73 -9.11 -4.99
C THR A 374 -9.66 -9.63 -3.55
N TYR A 375 -9.06 -8.84 -2.65
CA TYR A 375 -8.92 -9.12 -1.23
C TYR A 375 -9.45 -7.93 -0.40
N PRO A 376 -10.78 -7.82 -0.19
CA PRO A 376 -11.37 -6.70 0.55
C PRO A 376 -10.99 -6.65 2.03
N ASN A 377 -10.23 -7.61 2.53
CA ASN A 377 -9.58 -7.54 3.83
C ASN A 377 -8.28 -6.70 3.83
N GLU A 378 -7.83 -6.18 2.69
CA GLU A 378 -6.85 -5.12 2.62
C GLU A 378 -7.53 -3.76 2.84
N PHE A 379 -7.24 -3.06 3.95
CA PHE A 379 -7.88 -1.78 4.27
C PHE A 379 -7.09 -0.61 3.71
N THR A 380 -5.81 -0.50 4.07
CA THR A 380 -4.95 0.60 3.66
C THR A 380 -3.53 0.11 3.40
N ARG A 381 -2.78 0.91 2.63
CA ARG A 381 -1.31 0.86 2.59
C ARG A 381 -0.80 2.24 2.93
N GLU A 382 0.18 2.36 3.78
CA GLU A 382 0.76 3.65 4.09
C GLU A 382 1.43 4.25 2.83
N GLY A 383 2.67 3.93 2.54
CA GLY A 383 3.40 4.41 1.37
C GLY A 383 3.25 5.91 1.14
N THR A 384 3.33 6.71 2.21
CA THR A 384 3.12 8.16 2.16
C THR A 384 3.69 8.86 3.37
N LEU A 385 4.34 10.01 3.15
CA LEU A 385 4.65 10.95 4.22
C LEU A 385 3.34 11.46 4.84
N ASN A 386 3.25 11.46 6.15
CA ASN A 386 2.08 11.92 6.92
C ASN A 386 2.52 12.60 8.24
N TYR A 387 1.57 13.07 9.05
CA TYR A 387 1.88 13.80 10.27
C TYR A 387 2.50 12.97 11.41
N GLU A 388 2.65 11.66 11.23
CA GLU A 388 3.48 10.84 12.11
C GLU A 388 4.91 11.37 12.17
N HIS A 389 5.43 11.85 11.05
CA HIS A 389 6.76 12.44 10.93
C HIS A 389 6.97 13.66 11.85
N CYS A 390 5.92 14.32 12.31
CA CYS A 390 6.04 15.37 13.32
C CYS A 390 6.69 14.91 14.64
N LYS A 391 6.81 13.59 14.86
CA LYS A 391 7.55 13.04 16.00
C LYS A 391 9.06 13.29 15.87
N TRP A 392 9.62 13.39 14.66
CA TRP A 392 11.06 13.51 14.41
C TRP A 392 11.48 14.55 13.39
N ASP A 393 10.60 15.04 12.51
CA ASP A 393 10.90 16.08 11.54
C ASP A 393 9.74 17.07 11.35
N LYS A 394 9.87 17.98 10.39
CA LYS A 394 8.92 19.03 10.04
C LYS A 394 8.65 19.09 8.53
N ASP A 395 8.79 17.97 7.83
CA ASP A 395 8.73 17.94 6.38
C ASP A 395 7.30 17.84 5.85
N THR A 396 6.37 17.31 6.66
CA THR A 396 4.94 17.31 6.33
C THR A 396 4.38 18.71 6.48
N ASP A 397 3.77 19.24 5.44
CA ASP A 397 3.17 20.58 5.40
C ASP A 397 1.91 20.61 4.52
N ALA A 398 1.22 21.76 4.51
CA ALA A 398 -0.01 21.95 3.76
C ALA A 398 0.17 21.79 2.24
N ASP A 399 1.35 22.12 1.69
CA ASP A 399 1.63 21.89 0.27
C ASP A 399 1.67 20.41 -0.04
N HIS A 400 2.27 19.60 0.83
CA HIS A 400 2.23 18.14 0.71
C HIS A 400 0.80 17.59 0.76
N ASP A 401 -0.01 18.05 1.71
CA ASP A 401 -1.42 17.65 1.84
C ASP A 401 -2.24 17.94 0.58
N ILE A 402 -1.97 19.06 -0.11
CA ILE A 402 -2.65 19.42 -1.36
C ILE A 402 -2.23 18.50 -2.51
N HIS A 403 -0.99 18.01 -2.54
CA HIS A 403 -0.51 17.12 -3.59
C HIS A 403 -1.00 15.68 -3.43
N MET A 404 -1.22 15.20 -2.22
CA MET A 404 -1.60 13.83 -1.92
C MET A 404 -2.85 13.33 -2.65
N PRO A 405 -3.98 14.09 -2.75
CA PRO A 405 -5.18 13.66 -3.46
C PRO A 405 -4.96 13.38 -4.95
N PHE A 406 -4.02 14.08 -5.57
CA PHE A 406 -3.76 14.03 -7.01
C PHE A 406 -2.53 13.19 -7.38
N THR A 407 -1.93 12.54 -6.41
CA THR A 407 -0.78 11.65 -6.56
C THR A 407 -1.05 10.34 -5.84
N ARG A 408 -0.51 10.13 -4.65
CA ARG A 408 -0.58 8.87 -3.91
C ARG A 408 -2.02 8.33 -3.73
N LEU A 409 -2.99 9.20 -3.42
CA LEU A 409 -4.38 8.78 -3.18
C LEU A 409 -5.13 8.37 -4.46
N LEU A 410 -4.59 8.67 -5.66
CA LEU A 410 -5.13 8.13 -6.91
C LEU A 410 -5.03 6.59 -6.93
N ALA A 411 -4.00 6.02 -6.31
CA ALA A 411 -3.80 4.59 -6.23
C ALA A 411 -4.79 3.89 -5.28
N GLY A 412 -5.24 4.57 -4.23
CA GLY A 412 -6.16 4.01 -3.24
C GLY A 412 -5.92 4.55 -1.83
N ALA A 413 -6.63 3.98 -0.86
CA ALA A 413 -6.60 4.40 0.53
C ALA A 413 -5.18 4.31 1.13
N THR A 414 -4.86 5.29 1.98
CA THR A 414 -3.64 5.32 2.77
C THR A 414 -3.96 5.33 4.25
N ASP A 415 -2.97 5.02 5.07
CA ASP A 415 -2.96 5.25 6.50
C ASP A 415 -2.37 6.64 6.74
N TYR A 416 -3.24 7.67 6.77
CA TYR A 416 -2.83 9.06 6.87
C TYR A 416 -3.11 9.63 8.26
N HIS A 417 -2.06 9.88 9.03
CA HIS A 417 -2.19 10.52 10.32
C HIS A 417 -2.44 12.02 10.13
N LEU A 418 -3.58 12.48 10.61
CA LEU A 418 -4.00 13.88 10.48
C LEU A 418 -3.37 14.80 11.55
N GLY A 419 -2.51 14.26 12.42
CA GLY A 419 -1.92 15.00 13.53
C GLY A 419 -2.88 15.16 14.72
N GLY A 420 -2.76 16.26 15.45
CA GLY A 420 -3.56 16.54 16.64
C GLY A 420 -4.05 18.00 16.71
N PHE A 421 -4.65 18.37 17.84
CA PHE A 421 -5.23 19.72 18.03
C PHE A 421 -4.21 20.80 18.46
N ARG A 422 -2.92 20.45 18.63
CA ARG A 422 -1.88 21.36 19.08
C ARG A 422 -0.96 21.73 17.94
N SER A 423 -1.48 22.53 17.02
CA SER A 423 -0.73 23.02 15.87
C SER A 423 0.19 24.18 16.24
N LEU A 424 1.40 24.17 15.72
CA LEU A 424 2.37 25.25 15.87
C LEU A 424 2.84 25.74 14.51
N PRO A 425 3.06 27.06 14.32
CA PRO A 425 3.68 27.56 13.09
C PRO A 425 5.11 27.05 12.96
N ARG A 426 5.61 26.99 11.71
CA ARG A 426 6.89 26.35 11.36
C ARG A 426 8.10 26.85 12.16
N ASP A 427 8.14 28.15 12.47
CA ASP A 427 9.21 28.78 13.24
C ASP A 427 9.17 28.40 14.73
N LYS A 428 8.03 27.96 15.24
CA LYS A 428 7.81 27.54 16.63
C LYS A 428 7.65 26.04 16.80
N PHE A 429 7.67 25.30 15.69
CA PHE A 429 7.50 23.86 15.72
C PHE A 429 8.62 23.18 16.51
N LYS A 430 8.24 22.22 17.33
CA LYS A 430 9.14 21.31 18.03
C LYS A 430 8.69 19.89 17.77
N ASN A 431 9.61 19.01 17.44
CA ASN A 431 9.33 17.60 17.29
C ASN A 431 8.77 17.04 18.59
N GLN A 432 7.51 16.69 18.59
CA GLN A 432 6.80 16.16 19.75
C GLN A 432 5.66 15.26 19.28
N GLU A 433 5.40 14.21 20.02
CA GLU A 433 4.37 13.23 19.72
C GLU A 433 2.93 13.78 19.65
N ARG A 434 2.69 15.00 20.09
CA ARG A 434 1.34 15.60 20.21
C ARG A 434 1.15 16.90 19.47
N ASN A 435 2.17 17.40 18.83
CA ASN A 435 2.14 18.69 18.15
C ASN A 435 2.35 18.48 16.66
N PRO A 436 1.28 18.37 15.87
CA PRO A 436 1.43 18.41 14.44
C PRO A 436 1.91 19.81 14.03
N TYR A 437 2.60 19.81 12.94
CA TYR A 437 2.95 21.01 12.20
C TYR A 437 1.75 21.43 11.34
N VAL A 438 1.39 22.70 11.34
CA VAL A 438 0.39 23.29 10.45
C VAL A 438 0.94 24.58 9.86
#